data_bdc70ec161f4918f7f83db90c51b749d
#
_entry.id   bdc70ec161f4918f7f83db90c51b749d
#
_cell.length_a   1.000
_cell.length_b   1.000
_cell.length_c   1.000
_cell.angle_alpha   90.00
_cell.angle_beta   90.00
_cell.angle_gamma   90.00
#
_symmetry.space_group_name_H-M   'P 1'
#
loop_
_entity.id
_entity.type
_entity.pdbx_description
1 polymer ?
#
loop_
_entity_poly.entity_id
_entity_poly.type
_entity_poly.pdbx_seq_one_letter_code
_entity_poly.pdbx_strand_id
1 'polypeptide(L)'
;MKSTNIPEVRLGIVAVSRDCFPIALSTRRRQNIVTACKTKGFEPYECSVTVENETDMLKAVEEVKAAGCNALTVFLGNFGPETPETLIAKYFDGPVMYVAAAEGDGDMINGRGDAYCGMLNCSYNLGMRHLKAYIPEYPVGTAEELADKIAEFLPIARAVLGVKNLKIITFGPRPQDFFACNAPIKGLYELGVEVEENSELDLLVAYKEHADDPRIPEVCADMAAEMGEGKYYPDLLARMAQFELTLLDWAEAHKGSKKYVAFADKCWPAFPSQFGFEPCYVNSRLVSRGIPVSCEVDIYGALSEYIGMCVSGDTVTLLDINNSVPKYIYDEDIAGKFDYKLTDTFMGFHCGNTPSCKMCADRAVKYQLIQHRLLEPAGSEPDFTRGTLEGDIAASDITFYRLQCDSEGNLRAYIAQGEVLPVATRSFGGIGIFAIPEMGRFYRHVLIQKRYPHHGAVAFGHYGKALFEVFKFLGIGDIAYNQPDSLPYPTENPWG
;
A
#
# COMPACT_ATOMS: atom_id res chain seq x y z
N MET A 1 5.38 0.93 -17.29
CA MET A 1 3.93 0.85 -17.68
C MET A 1 3.12 1.26 -16.46
N LYS A 2 2.11 2.16 -16.60
CA LYS A 2 1.21 2.41 -15.44
C LYS A 2 0.44 1.12 -15.16
N SER A 3 0.48 0.64 -13.92
CA SER A 3 -0.25 -0.56 -13.53
C SER A 3 -1.76 -0.33 -13.68
N THR A 4 -2.43 -1.22 -14.38
CA THR A 4 -3.90 -1.23 -14.52
C THR A 4 -4.60 -1.72 -13.26
N ASN A 5 -3.85 -2.30 -12.32
CA ASN A 5 -4.35 -2.84 -11.05
C ASN A 5 -4.32 -1.81 -9.89
N ILE A 6 -4.06 -0.54 -10.19
CA ILE A 6 -4.08 0.57 -9.24
C ILE A 6 -5.18 1.56 -9.65
N PRO A 7 -6.03 2.04 -8.73
CA PRO A 7 -7.08 3.00 -9.05
C PRO A 7 -6.54 4.30 -9.63
N GLU A 8 -7.20 4.80 -10.66
CA GLU A 8 -7.06 6.19 -11.07
C GLU A 8 -8.02 7.05 -10.24
N VAL A 9 -7.51 8.12 -9.62
CA VAL A 9 -8.33 9.07 -8.87
C VAL A 9 -8.83 10.16 -9.79
N ARG A 10 -10.15 10.25 -9.93
CA ARG A 10 -10.86 11.35 -10.61
C ARG A 10 -11.51 12.22 -9.55
N LEU A 11 -10.79 13.26 -9.17
CA LEU A 11 -11.19 14.15 -8.08
C LEU A 11 -12.20 15.19 -8.56
N GLY A 12 -13.30 15.35 -7.82
CA GLY A 12 -14.21 16.50 -7.92
C GLY A 12 -14.01 17.48 -6.76
N ILE A 13 -14.33 18.76 -6.98
CA ILE A 13 -14.42 19.78 -5.93
C ILE A 13 -15.81 20.39 -5.90
N VAL A 14 -16.45 20.38 -4.73
CA VAL A 14 -17.78 20.95 -4.48
C VAL A 14 -17.64 22.04 -3.42
N ALA A 15 -18.06 23.27 -3.75
CA ALA A 15 -18.11 24.35 -2.78
C ALA A 15 -19.46 24.41 -2.06
N VAL A 16 -19.43 24.80 -0.78
CA VAL A 16 -20.65 25.05 0.00
C VAL A 16 -20.72 26.50 0.44
N SER A 17 -21.94 27.01 0.66
CA SER A 17 -22.20 28.37 1.10
C SER A 17 -23.42 28.40 2.01
N ARG A 18 -23.33 29.10 3.14
CA ARG A 18 -24.52 29.35 3.96
C ARG A 18 -25.27 30.58 3.44
N ASP A 19 -26.59 30.52 3.42
CA ASP A 19 -27.48 31.52 2.86
C ASP A 19 -27.30 32.97 3.37
N CYS A 20 -26.78 33.12 4.59
CA CYS A 20 -26.49 34.43 5.19
C CYS A 20 -25.11 35.00 4.79
N PHE A 21 -24.34 34.26 3.99
CA PHE A 21 -23.03 34.71 3.45
C PHE A 21 -23.11 34.86 1.93
N PRO A 22 -22.25 35.71 1.32
CA PRO A 22 -22.25 35.87 -0.12
C PRO A 22 -21.84 34.59 -0.86
N ILE A 23 -22.72 33.94 -1.60
CA ILE A 23 -22.40 32.74 -2.42
C ILE A 23 -21.30 32.99 -3.41
N ALA A 24 -21.20 34.22 -3.97
CA ALA A 24 -20.13 34.61 -4.89
C ALA A 24 -18.73 34.54 -4.25
N LEU A 25 -18.61 34.71 -2.95
CA LEU A 25 -17.35 34.55 -2.21
C LEU A 25 -16.88 33.09 -2.26
N SER A 26 -17.77 32.15 -1.94
CA SER A 26 -17.46 30.73 -1.96
C SER A 26 -17.11 30.24 -3.37
N THR A 27 -17.88 30.67 -4.38
CA THR A 27 -17.64 30.30 -5.78
C THR A 27 -16.27 30.80 -6.27
N ARG A 28 -15.92 32.06 -6.01
CA ARG A 28 -14.60 32.61 -6.38
C ARG A 28 -13.44 31.91 -5.68
N ARG A 29 -13.57 31.64 -4.38
CA ARG A 29 -12.56 30.92 -3.60
C ARG A 29 -12.34 29.50 -4.15
N ARG A 30 -13.40 28.78 -4.55
CA ARG A 30 -13.29 27.48 -5.23
C ARG A 30 -12.52 27.58 -6.53
N GLN A 31 -12.82 28.56 -7.39
CA GLN A 31 -12.13 28.78 -8.67
C GLN A 31 -10.62 29.02 -8.47
N ASN A 32 -10.26 29.76 -7.41
CA ASN A 32 -8.84 29.96 -7.06
C ASN A 32 -8.15 28.65 -6.68
N ILE A 33 -8.81 27.78 -5.91
CA ILE A 33 -8.26 26.44 -5.59
C ILE A 33 -8.06 25.61 -6.85
N VAL A 34 -9.04 25.56 -7.75
CA VAL A 34 -8.92 24.82 -9.02
C VAL A 34 -7.73 25.34 -9.83
N THR A 35 -7.55 26.65 -9.86
CA THR A 35 -6.41 27.29 -10.54
C THR A 35 -5.08 26.88 -9.88
N ALA A 36 -5.01 26.90 -8.55
CA ALA A 36 -3.82 26.47 -7.82
C ALA A 36 -3.50 24.98 -8.03
N CYS A 37 -4.52 24.12 -8.07
CA CYS A 37 -4.34 22.71 -8.40
C CYS A 37 -3.76 22.50 -9.80
N LYS A 38 -4.26 23.25 -10.80
CA LYS A 38 -3.71 23.21 -12.17
C LYS A 38 -2.23 23.60 -12.22
N THR A 39 -1.85 24.62 -11.45
CA THR A 39 -0.44 25.03 -11.35
C THR A 39 0.45 23.94 -10.74
N LYS A 40 -0.11 23.08 -9.90
CA LYS A 40 0.58 21.92 -9.30
C LYS A 40 0.53 20.65 -10.16
N GLY A 41 -0.04 20.71 -11.37
CA GLY A 41 -0.04 19.61 -12.34
C GLY A 41 -1.20 18.63 -12.24
N PHE A 42 -2.27 18.94 -11.50
CA PHE A 42 -3.50 18.14 -11.49
C PHE A 42 -4.75 19.03 -11.55
N GLU A 43 -5.82 18.51 -12.14
CA GLU A 43 -7.03 19.28 -12.36
C GLU A 43 -8.24 18.54 -11.76
N PRO A 44 -8.82 19.01 -10.64
CA PRO A 44 -10.08 18.49 -10.16
C PRO A 44 -11.25 18.94 -11.06
N TYR A 45 -12.25 18.08 -11.22
CA TYR A 45 -13.52 18.49 -11.82
C TYR A 45 -14.19 19.54 -10.94
N GLU A 46 -14.41 20.72 -11.46
CA GLU A 46 -15.07 21.81 -10.77
C GLU A 46 -16.59 21.66 -10.88
N CYS A 47 -17.27 21.29 -9.79
CA CYS A 47 -18.72 21.23 -9.75
C CYS A 47 -19.32 22.63 -9.96
N SER A 48 -20.30 22.76 -10.86
CA SER A 48 -20.95 24.04 -11.16
C SER A 48 -21.83 24.52 -10.01
N VAL A 49 -22.37 23.59 -9.23
CA VAL A 49 -23.27 23.88 -8.11
C VAL A 49 -22.47 24.30 -6.87
N THR A 50 -22.81 25.44 -6.28
CA THR A 50 -22.44 25.79 -4.91
C THR A 50 -23.60 25.42 -4.00
N VAL A 51 -23.34 24.57 -3.00
CA VAL A 51 -24.40 23.96 -2.18
C VAL A 51 -24.82 24.87 -1.03
N GLU A 52 -26.09 25.30 -1.02
CA GLU A 52 -26.69 26.05 0.07
C GLU A 52 -27.78 25.26 0.83
N ASN A 53 -28.35 24.24 0.19
CA ASN A 53 -29.42 23.43 0.72
C ASN A 53 -29.35 21.98 0.22
N GLU A 54 -30.27 21.12 0.70
CA GLU A 54 -30.26 19.69 0.34
C GLU A 54 -30.56 19.44 -1.15
N THR A 55 -31.40 20.31 -1.78
CA THR A 55 -31.67 20.18 -3.22
C THR A 55 -30.41 20.44 -4.06
N ASP A 56 -29.65 21.45 -3.68
CA ASP A 56 -28.36 21.74 -4.35
C ASP A 56 -27.35 20.63 -4.10
N MET A 57 -27.31 20.07 -2.88
CA MET A 57 -26.47 18.92 -2.54
C MET A 57 -26.75 17.73 -3.46
N LEU A 58 -28.02 17.37 -3.69
CA LEU A 58 -28.40 16.27 -4.59
C LEU A 58 -27.93 16.54 -6.02
N LYS A 59 -28.13 17.77 -6.53
CA LYS A 59 -27.65 18.17 -7.87
C LYS A 59 -26.13 18.09 -7.97
N ALA A 60 -25.41 18.59 -6.96
CA ALA A 60 -23.95 18.55 -6.94
C ALA A 60 -23.42 17.10 -6.96
N VAL A 61 -24.00 16.22 -6.14
CA VAL A 61 -23.62 14.79 -6.12
C VAL A 61 -23.92 14.11 -7.46
N GLU A 62 -25.06 14.41 -8.08
CA GLU A 62 -25.41 13.89 -9.41
C GLU A 62 -24.43 14.38 -10.47
N GLU A 63 -24.11 15.68 -10.49
CA GLU A 63 -23.16 16.27 -11.43
C GLU A 63 -21.77 15.64 -11.36
N VAL A 64 -21.19 15.53 -10.15
CA VAL A 64 -19.85 14.95 -10.00
C VAL A 64 -19.81 13.46 -10.32
N LYS A 65 -20.90 12.72 -10.04
CA LYS A 65 -21.04 11.32 -10.45
C LYS A 65 -21.11 11.18 -11.98
N ALA A 66 -21.90 12.02 -12.63
CA ALA A 66 -22.02 12.05 -14.09
C ALA A 66 -20.69 12.41 -14.77
N ALA A 67 -19.87 13.25 -14.15
CA ALA A 67 -18.50 13.56 -14.58
C ALA A 67 -17.50 12.42 -14.34
N GLY A 68 -17.92 11.32 -13.72
CA GLY A 68 -17.07 10.16 -13.43
C GLY A 68 -16.11 10.36 -12.25
N CYS A 69 -16.36 11.35 -11.38
CA CYS A 69 -15.57 11.52 -10.16
C CYS A 69 -15.75 10.33 -9.22
N ASN A 70 -14.65 9.87 -8.63
CA ASN A 70 -14.64 8.77 -7.65
C ASN A 70 -14.05 9.18 -6.29
N ALA A 71 -13.57 10.42 -6.18
CA ALA A 71 -13.17 11.07 -4.93
C ALA A 71 -13.64 12.53 -4.94
N LEU A 72 -13.94 13.11 -3.77
CA LEU A 72 -14.38 14.50 -3.67
C LEU A 72 -13.58 15.30 -2.64
N THR A 73 -13.40 16.60 -2.93
CA THR A 73 -13.09 17.62 -1.94
C THR A 73 -14.35 18.49 -1.74
N VAL A 74 -14.88 18.53 -0.53
CA VAL A 74 -15.91 19.48 -0.11
C VAL A 74 -15.20 20.69 0.49
N PHE A 75 -15.44 21.84 -0.10
CA PHE A 75 -14.78 23.09 0.23
C PHE A 75 -15.74 24.08 0.89
N LEU A 76 -15.48 24.39 2.15
CA LEU A 76 -16.18 25.44 2.88
C LEU A 76 -15.59 26.80 2.46
N GLY A 77 -16.15 27.43 1.45
CA GLY A 77 -15.74 28.75 0.98
C GLY A 77 -16.20 29.88 1.91
N ASN A 78 -17.21 29.60 2.73
CA ASN A 78 -17.65 30.34 3.90
C ASN A 78 -18.16 29.35 4.96
N PHE A 79 -18.96 29.77 5.94
CA PHE A 79 -19.42 28.96 7.07
C PHE A 79 -20.02 27.60 6.69
N GLY A 80 -20.74 27.53 5.58
CA GLY A 80 -21.37 26.30 5.08
C GLY A 80 -22.68 25.93 5.79
N PRO A 81 -23.57 25.19 5.10
CA PRO A 81 -24.83 24.68 5.64
C PRO A 81 -24.65 23.28 6.19
N GLU A 82 -24.66 23.11 7.50
CA GLU A 82 -24.25 21.88 8.23
C GLU A 82 -24.86 20.56 7.73
N THR A 83 -26.17 20.54 7.42
CA THR A 83 -26.87 19.33 6.95
C THR A 83 -26.45 18.97 5.51
N PRO A 84 -26.64 19.83 4.50
CA PRO A 84 -26.32 19.44 3.12
C PRO A 84 -24.85 19.19 2.88
N GLU A 85 -23.92 19.95 3.49
CA GLU A 85 -22.49 19.72 3.31
C GLU A 85 -22.05 18.34 3.82
N THR A 86 -22.57 17.90 4.98
CA THR A 86 -22.22 16.59 5.54
C THR A 86 -22.92 15.44 4.81
N LEU A 87 -24.11 15.66 4.28
CA LEU A 87 -24.81 14.64 3.48
C LEU A 87 -24.11 14.35 2.14
N ILE A 88 -23.26 15.23 1.63
CA ILE A 88 -22.41 14.91 0.47
C ILE A 88 -21.62 13.62 0.74
N ALA A 89 -20.99 13.47 1.90
CA ALA A 89 -20.25 12.27 2.26
C ALA A 89 -21.14 11.01 2.39
N LYS A 90 -22.44 11.18 2.65
CA LYS A 90 -23.40 10.06 2.72
C LYS A 90 -23.83 9.57 1.34
N TYR A 91 -24.07 10.49 0.41
CA TYR A 91 -24.66 10.19 -0.89
C TYR A 91 -23.63 10.01 -2.01
N PHE A 92 -22.40 10.41 -1.78
CA PHE A 92 -21.27 10.13 -2.68
C PHE A 92 -20.60 8.80 -2.32
N ASP A 93 -20.47 7.90 -3.29
CA ASP A 93 -19.89 6.58 -3.09
C ASP A 93 -18.37 6.57 -3.35
N GLY A 94 -17.61 7.28 -2.51
CA GLY A 94 -16.16 7.40 -2.61
C GLY A 94 -15.57 8.14 -1.41
N PRO A 95 -14.23 8.20 -1.31
CA PRO A 95 -13.57 9.00 -0.29
C PRO A 95 -13.85 10.49 -0.47
N VAL A 96 -14.17 11.15 0.64
CA VAL A 96 -14.48 12.59 0.68
C VAL A 96 -13.53 13.29 1.64
N MET A 97 -12.93 14.39 1.18
CA MET A 97 -12.09 15.30 1.96
C MET A 97 -12.87 16.58 2.27
N TYR A 98 -12.68 17.14 3.45
CA TYR A 98 -13.21 18.44 3.83
C TYR A 98 -12.10 19.44 4.15
N VAL A 99 -12.19 20.61 3.55
CA VAL A 99 -11.27 21.75 3.76
C VAL A 99 -12.03 23.07 3.76
N ALA A 100 -11.46 24.10 4.36
CA ALA A 100 -12.08 25.40 4.54
C ALA A 100 -11.16 26.56 4.13
N ALA A 101 -11.76 27.66 3.69
CA ALA A 101 -11.03 28.86 3.30
C ALA A 101 -10.44 29.57 4.53
N ALA A 102 -9.18 29.99 4.43
CA ALA A 102 -8.65 31.06 5.27
C ALA A 102 -9.28 32.40 4.86
N GLU A 103 -9.42 33.32 5.80
CA GLU A 103 -9.76 34.70 5.45
C GLU A 103 -8.57 35.37 4.76
N GLY A 104 -8.85 36.14 3.72
CA GLY A 104 -7.82 36.86 2.98
C GLY A 104 -7.42 38.17 3.64
N ASP A 105 -6.34 38.73 3.16
CA ASP A 105 -5.92 40.10 3.52
C ASP A 105 -6.97 41.12 3.01
N GLY A 106 -7.32 42.10 3.81
CA GLY A 106 -8.18 43.18 3.45
C GLY A 106 -9.40 43.38 4.33
N ASP A 107 -10.54 43.68 3.71
CA ASP A 107 -11.76 44.02 4.43
C ASP A 107 -12.46 42.81 5.04
N MET A 108 -12.27 42.58 6.32
CA MET A 108 -12.95 41.52 7.09
C MET A 108 -14.47 41.72 7.21
N ILE A 109 -15.01 42.88 6.85
CA ILE A 109 -16.46 43.12 6.83
C ILE A 109 -17.09 42.55 5.55
N ASN A 110 -16.51 42.86 4.39
CA ASN A 110 -17.03 42.45 3.08
C ASN A 110 -16.52 41.07 2.62
N GLY A 111 -15.31 40.70 3.06
CA GLY A 111 -14.66 39.44 2.65
C GLY A 111 -14.76 38.31 3.67
N ARG A 112 -15.39 38.52 4.82
CA ARG A 112 -15.49 37.55 5.90
C ARG A 112 -16.47 36.42 5.55
N GLY A 113 -16.04 35.18 5.72
CA GLY A 113 -16.82 33.98 5.43
C GLY A 113 -17.02 33.03 6.62
N ASP A 114 -16.26 33.19 7.69
CA ASP A 114 -16.33 32.39 8.92
C ASP A 114 -16.17 30.86 8.66
N ALA A 115 -15.43 30.47 7.61
CA ALA A 115 -15.24 29.07 7.25
C ALA A 115 -14.48 28.28 8.33
N TYR A 116 -13.62 28.93 9.11
CA TYR A 116 -12.91 28.31 10.24
C TYR A 116 -13.86 27.72 11.28
N CYS A 117 -14.86 28.47 11.74
CA CYS A 117 -15.84 27.94 12.67
C CYS A 117 -16.85 27.01 11.98
N GLY A 118 -17.15 27.24 10.70
CA GLY A 118 -17.94 26.33 9.90
C GLY A 118 -17.34 24.92 9.83
N MET A 119 -16.01 24.82 9.69
CA MET A 119 -15.29 23.54 9.68
C MET A 119 -15.45 22.75 11.01
N LEU A 120 -15.49 23.43 12.15
CA LEU A 120 -15.78 22.77 13.43
C LEU A 120 -17.18 22.18 13.46
N ASN A 121 -18.16 22.92 13.00
CA ASN A 121 -19.55 22.44 12.94
C ASN A 121 -19.73 21.31 11.91
N CYS A 122 -19.06 21.40 10.76
CA CYS A 122 -19.04 20.34 9.77
C CYS A 122 -18.49 19.04 10.37
N SER A 123 -17.31 19.10 11.03
CA SER A 123 -16.71 17.92 11.66
C SER A 123 -17.57 17.31 12.76
N TYR A 124 -18.21 18.15 13.58
CA TYR A 124 -19.17 17.70 14.59
C TYR A 124 -20.35 16.96 13.96
N ASN A 125 -20.94 17.52 12.91
CA ASN A 125 -22.07 16.92 12.19
C ASN A 125 -21.70 15.62 11.46
N LEU A 126 -20.51 15.52 10.88
CA LEU A 126 -19.96 14.25 10.32
C LEU A 126 -19.91 13.19 11.42
N GLY A 127 -19.38 13.53 12.58
CA GLY A 127 -19.30 12.62 13.74
C GLY A 127 -20.68 12.15 14.22
N MET A 128 -21.65 13.06 14.38
CA MET A 128 -23.02 12.73 14.79
C MET A 128 -23.71 11.77 13.80
N ARG A 129 -23.37 11.83 12.53
CA ARG A 129 -23.92 10.96 11.47
C ARG A 129 -23.09 9.70 11.22
N HIS A 130 -22.00 9.50 11.96
CA HIS A 130 -21.03 8.40 11.76
C HIS A 130 -20.51 8.32 10.31
N LEU A 131 -20.31 9.47 9.66
CA LEU A 131 -19.82 9.56 8.30
C LEU A 131 -18.29 9.61 8.29
N LYS A 132 -17.67 8.78 7.48
CA LYS A 132 -16.21 8.78 7.27
C LYS A 132 -15.84 9.89 6.29
N ALA A 133 -14.86 10.70 6.67
CA ALA A 133 -14.30 11.75 5.85
C ALA A 133 -12.83 11.97 6.20
N TYR A 134 -12.03 12.41 5.23
CA TYR A 134 -10.68 12.88 5.49
C TYR A 134 -10.70 14.37 5.82
N ILE A 135 -10.15 14.72 6.95
CA ILE A 135 -9.91 16.11 7.36
C ILE A 135 -8.40 16.21 7.63
N PRO A 136 -7.63 17.01 6.88
CA PRO A 136 -6.19 17.13 7.09
C PRO A 136 -5.89 17.76 8.45
N GLU A 137 -4.66 17.60 8.92
CA GLU A 137 -4.19 18.05 10.23
C GLU A 137 -4.51 19.53 10.53
N TYR A 138 -4.40 20.38 9.50
CA TYR A 138 -4.92 21.75 9.53
C TYR A 138 -5.73 22.01 8.28
N PRO A 139 -7.09 21.94 8.34
CA PRO A 139 -7.96 21.94 7.16
C PRO A 139 -8.25 23.33 6.57
N VAL A 140 -7.72 24.40 7.16
CA VAL A 140 -7.98 25.79 6.73
C VAL A 140 -6.74 26.33 6.00
N GLY A 141 -6.95 27.09 4.91
CA GLY A 141 -5.82 27.63 4.17
C GLY A 141 -6.21 28.52 3.00
N THR A 142 -5.21 29.15 2.42
CA THR A 142 -5.27 29.83 1.11
C THR A 142 -5.50 28.82 -0.01
N ALA A 143 -5.74 29.29 -1.22
CA ALA A 143 -5.93 28.42 -2.37
C ALA A 143 -4.71 27.53 -2.64
N GLU A 144 -3.51 28.07 -2.50
CA GLU A 144 -2.23 27.39 -2.71
C GLU A 144 -1.97 26.31 -1.63
N GLU A 145 -2.21 26.65 -0.36
CA GLU A 145 -2.05 25.72 0.77
C GLU A 145 -3.08 24.59 0.69
N LEU A 146 -4.32 24.88 0.29
CA LEU A 146 -5.34 23.86 0.11
C LEU A 146 -5.06 22.97 -1.09
N ALA A 147 -4.48 23.50 -2.17
CA ALA A 147 -4.06 22.67 -3.30
C ALA A 147 -2.96 21.65 -2.91
N ASP A 148 -2.06 21.99 -1.97
CA ASP A 148 -1.09 21.04 -1.41
C ASP A 148 -1.77 19.94 -0.61
N LYS A 149 -2.73 20.31 0.25
CA LYS A 149 -3.50 19.33 1.04
C LYS A 149 -4.35 18.41 0.16
N ILE A 150 -4.90 18.95 -0.93
CA ILE A 150 -5.64 18.15 -1.93
C ILE A 150 -4.70 17.18 -2.65
N ALA A 151 -3.48 17.59 -2.99
CA ALA A 151 -2.48 16.71 -3.56
C ALA A 151 -2.10 15.56 -2.61
N GLU A 152 -1.95 15.84 -1.30
CA GLU A 152 -1.73 14.82 -0.25
C GLU A 152 -2.90 13.85 -0.11
N PHE A 153 -4.13 14.28 -0.44
CA PHE A 153 -5.32 13.41 -0.39
C PHE A 153 -5.37 12.39 -1.53
N LEU A 154 -4.78 12.67 -2.70
CA LEU A 154 -4.87 11.77 -3.86
C LEU A 154 -4.36 10.35 -3.58
N PRO A 155 -3.20 10.12 -2.97
CA PRO A 155 -2.75 8.78 -2.62
C PRO A 155 -3.63 8.11 -1.55
N ILE A 156 -4.18 8.87 -0.61
CA ILE A 156 -5.12 8.36 0.40
C ILE A 156 -6.41 7.88 -0.29
N ALA A 157 -6.98 8.71 -1.15
CA ALA A 157 -8.18 8.38 -1.92
C ALA A 157 -7.97 7.14 -2.80
N ARG A 158 -6.80 7.05 -3.45
CA ARG A 158 -6.42 5.89 -4.28
C ARG A 158 -6.42 4.60 -3.47
N ALA A 159 -5.79 4.59 -2.29
CA ALA A 159 -5.73 3.41 -1.44
C ALA A 159 -7.12 2.99 -0.93
N VAL A 160 -7.95 3.95 -0.50
CA VAL A 160 -9.33 3.67 -0.06
C VAL A 160 -10.18 3.08 -1.19
N LEU A 161 -10.10 3.66 -2.40
CA LEU A 161 -10.77 3.13 -3.59
C LEU A 161 -10.28 1.74 -3.96
N GLY A 162 -8.97 1.52 -3.84
CA GLY A 162 -8.33 0.24 -4.12
C GLY A 162 -8.82 -0.84 -3.19
N VAL A 163 -8.71 -0.64 -1.89
CA VAL A 163 -9.13 -1.61 -0.86
C VAL A 163 -10.60 -2.01 -1.02
N LYS A 164 -11.49 -1.04 -1.21
CA LYS A 164 -12.93 -1.31 -1.43
C LYS A 164 -13.21 -2.20 -2.63
N ASN A 165 -12.33 -2.17 -3.63
CA ASN A 165 -12.50 -2.89 -4.88
C ASN A 165 -11.47 -4.03 -5.08
N LEU A 166 -10.84 -4.50 -4.00
CA LEU A 166 -9.83 -5.55 -4.01
C LEU A 166 -10.44 -6.94 -3.81
N LYS A 167 -9.97 -7.92 -4.58
CA LYS A 167 -10.09 -9.34 -4.28
C LYS A 167 -8.69 -9.91 -4.02
N ILE A 168 -8.54 -10.67 -2.95
CA ILE A 168 -7.34 -11.46 -2.69
C ILE A 168 -7.63 -12.92 -3.04
N ILE A 169 -6.87 -13.47 -3.96
CA ILE A 169 -7.00 -14.85 -4.42
C ILE A 169 -5.86 -15.66 -3.80
N THR A 170 -6.20 -16.75 -3.13
CA THR A 170 -5.21 -17.59 -2.46
C THR A 170 -5.09 -18.95 -3.12
N PHE A 171 -3.87 -19.50 -3.06
CA PHE A 171 -3.58 -20.88 -3.43
C PHE A 171 -2.95 -21.60 -2.24
N GLY A 172 -3.81 -22.12 -1.38
CA GLY A 172 -3.37 -22.63 -0.09
C GLY A 172 -4.14 -23.82 0.43
N PRO A 173 -4.09 -24.08 1.70
CA PRO A 173 -3.82 -23.19 2.84
C PRO A 173 -2.34 -22.83 3.01
N ARG A 174 -2.05 -21.92 3.98
CA ARG A 174 -0.67 -21.65 4.41
C ARG A 174 0.10 -22.95 4.68
N PRO A 175 1.44 -22.91 4.57
CA PRO A 175 2.25 -24.12 4.77
C PRO A 175 2.10 -24.66 6.20
N GLN A 176 1.71 -25.93 6.34
CA GLN A 176 1.69 -26.67 7.62
C GLN A 176 1.18 -25.85 8.83
N ASP A 177 2.02 -25.71 9.88
CA ASP A 177 1.75 -24.96 11.11
C ASP A 177 2.27 -23.51 11.08
N PHE A 178 2.44 -22.93 9.89
CA PHE A 178 2.93 -21.55 9.70
C PHE A 178 1.85 -20.51 10.06
N PHE A 179 1.41 -20.53 11.32
CA PHE A 179 0.31 -19.70 11.81
C PHE A 179 0.63 -18.20 11.88
N ALA A 180 1.87 -17.78 11.63
CA ALA A 180 2.22 -16.39 11.41
C ALA A 180 1.39 -15.76 10.27
N CYS A 181 1.00 -16.55 9.27
CA CYS A 181 0.12 -16.14 8.17
C CYS A 181 -1.37 -16.48 8.41
N ASN A 182 -1.80 -16.63 9.66
CA ASN A 182 -3.21 -16.82 9.97
C ASN A 182 -4.02 -15.55 9.66
N ALA A 183 -5.11 -15.71 8.93
CA ALA A 183 -5.90 -14.59 8.42
C ALA A 183 -7.39 -14.75 8.74
N PRO A 184 -7.89 -14.21 9.87
CA PRO A 184 -9.32 -14.07 10.09
C PRO A 184 -9.94 -13.17 9.00
N ILE A 185 -10.74 -13.75 8.10
CA ILE A 185 -11.27 -13.05 6.91
C ILE A 185 -12.38 -12.03 7.20
N LYS A 186 -13.01 -12.12 8.39
CA LYS A 186 -14.08 -11.17 8.79
C LYS A 186 -13.64 -9.71 8.68
N GLY A 187 -12.44 -9.38 9.19
CA GLY A 187 -11.91 -8.02 9.13
C GLY A 187 -11.67 -7.53 7.69
N LEU A 188 -11.39 -8.43 6.76
CA LEU A 188 -11.24 -8.11 5.34
C LEU A 188 -12.57 -7.73 4.70
N TYR A 189 -13.64 -8.47 4.99
CA TYR A 189 -14.99 -8.16 4.53
C TYR A 189 -15.50 -6.82 5.07
N GLU A 190 -15.16 -6.46 6.31
CA GLU A 190 -15.49 -5.15 6.88
C GLU A 190 -14.81 -3.99 6.14
N LEU A 191 -13.64 -4.23 5.52
CA LEU A 191 -12.96 -3.28 4.63
C LEU A 191 -13.51 -3.29 3.20
N GLY A 192 -14.38 -4.24 2.86
CA GLY A 192 -14.89 -4.45 1.52
C GLY A 192 -13.95 -5.28 0.63
N VAL A 193 -12.94 -5.94 1.21
CA VAL A 193 -12.05 -6.86 0.49
C VAL A 193 -12.72 -8.23 0.40
N GLU A 194 -12.76 -8.81 -0.80
CA GLU A 194 -13.19 -10.20 -1.00
C GLU A 194 -12.00 -11.16 -0.99
N VAL A 195 -12.23 -12.37 -0.52
CA VAL A 195 -11.23 -13.44 -0.52
C VAL A 195 -11.78 -14.64 -1.29
N GLU A 196 -10.95 -15.18 -2.16
CA GLU A 196 -11.23 -16.44 -2.88
C GLU A 196 -10.15 -17.45 -2.54
N GLU A 197 -10.55 -18.56 -1.94
CA GLU A 197 -9.63 -19.61 -1.50
C GLU A 197 -9.64 -20.78 -2.49
N ASN A 198 -8.50 -21.06 -3.10
CA ASN A 198 -8.24 -22.17 -4.01
C ASN A 198 -7.13 -23.06 -3.45
N SER A 199 -7.02 -24.28 -3.95
CA SER A 199 -5.91 -25.16 -3.62
C SER A 199 -4.76 -25.02 -4.63
N GLU A 200 -3.57 -25.48 -4.24
CA GLU A 200 -2.44 -25.62 -5.17
C GLU A 200 -2.75 -26.62 -6.30
N LEU A 201 -3.69 -27.55 -6.07
CA LEU A 201 -4.12 -28.49 -7.11
C LEU A 201 -4.91 -27.79 -8.22
N ASP A 202 -5.76 -26.82 -7.87
CA ASP A 202 -6.49 -26.02 -8.86
C ASP A 202 -5.50 -25.20 -9.69
N LEU A 203 -4.51 -24.61 -9.05
CA LEU A 203 -3.43 -23.88 -9.73
C LEU A 203 -2.63 -24.80 -10.67
N LEU A 204 -2.29 -26.01 -10.22
CA LEU A 204 -1.55 -26.97 -11.05
C LEU A 204 -2.34 -27.43 -12.29
N VAL A 205 -3.66 -27.59 -12.17
CA VAL A 205 -4.53 -27.91 -13.31
C VAL A 205 -4.51 -26.75 -14.30
N ALA A 206 -4.75 -25.52 -13.86
CA ALA A 206 -4.71 -24.35 -14.72
C ALA A 206 -3.32 -24.15 -15.37
N TYR A 207 -2.24 -24.36 -14.62
CA TYR A 207 -0.88 -24.31 -15.16
C TYR A 207 -0.68 -25.30 -16.32
N LYS A 208 -1.16 -26.53 -16.18
CA LYS A 208 -1.05 -27.54 -17.24
C LYS A 208 -1.88 -27.19 -18.48
N GLU A 209 -3.01 -26.52 -18.32
CA GLU A 209 -3.85 -26.05 -19.44
C GLU A 209 -3.15 -24.96 -20.27
N HIS A 210 -2.20 -24.21 -19.68
CA HIS A 210 -1.39 -23.21 -20.37
C HIS A 210 -0.11 -23.74 -21.03
N ALA A 211 0.09 -25.06 -21.11
CA ALA A 211 1.35 -25.66 -21.61
C ALA A 211 1.71 -25.24 -23.05
N ASP A 212 0.71 -25.03 -23.89
CA ASP A 212 0.90 -24.66 -25.31
C ASP A 212 0.43 -23.21 -25.60
N ASP A 213 0.44 -22.32 -24.59
CA ASP A 213 0.02 -20.93 -24.75
C ASP A 213 0.94 -20.20 -25.74
N PRO A 214 0.42 -19.63 -26.82
CA PRO A 214 1.21 -18.97 -27.85
C PRO A 214 1.95 -17.70 -27.38
N ARG A 215 1.61 -17.16 -26.20
CA ARG A 215 2.28 -15.99 -25.59
C ARG A 215 3.60 -16.35 -24.87
N ILE A 216 3.84 -17.64 -24.58
CA ILE A 216 5.04 -18.08 -23.83
C ILE A 216 6.36 -17.53 -24.45
N PRO A 217 6.60 -17.59 -25.78
CA PRO A 217 7.85 -17.10 -26.34
C PRO A 217 8.09 -15.59 -26.11
N GLU A 218 7.04 -14.79 -26.12
CA GLU A 218 7.12 -13.35 -25.88
C GLU A 218 7.50 -13.07 -24.41
N VAL A 219 6.86 -13.76 -23.45
CA VAL A 219 7.16 -13.63 -22.02
C VAL A 219 8.58 -14.13 -21.71
N CYS A 220 9.05 -15.22 -22.35
CA CYS A 220 10.42 -15.67 -22.22
C CYS A 220 11.44 -14.62 -22.69
N ALA A 221 11.18 -13.96 -23.81
CA ALA A 221 12.04 -12.90 -24.32
C ALA A 221 12.07 -11.68 -23.38
N ASP A 222 10.94 -11.31 -22.78
CA ASP A 222 10.82 -10.24 -21.79
C ASP A 222 11.58 -10.58 -20.50
N MET A 223 11.45 -11.82 -19.98
CA MET A 223 12.21 -12.30 -18.82
C MET A 223 13.73 -12.27 -19.07
N ALA A 224 14.15 -12.73 -20.24
CA ALA A 224 15.58 -12.73 -20.62
C ALA A 224 16.14 -11.30 -20.72
N ALA A 225 15.34 -10.36 -21.28
CA ALA A 225 15.74 -8.95 -21.39
C ALA A 225 15.80 -8.26 -20.00
N GLU A 226 14.86 -8.58 -19.10
CA GLU A 226 14.85 -8.04 -17.74
C GLU A 226 16.09 -8.45 -16.93
N MET A 227 16.48 -9.70 -17.03
CA MET A 227 17.58 -10.23 -16.23
C MET A 227 18.96 -9.97 -16.84
N GLY A 228 19.07 -10.07 -18.16
CA GLY A 228 20.33 -10.01 -18.88
C GLY A 228 21.04 -11.37 -18.96
N GLU A 229 21.94 -11.51 -19.94
CA GLU A 229 22.65 -12.75 -20.23
C GLU A 229 23.45 -13.27 -19.01
N GLY A 230 23.40 -14.58 -18.78
CA GLY A 230 24.13 -15.25 -17.70
C GLY A 230 23.48 -15.11 -16.30
N LYS A 231 22.34 -14.43 -16.18
CA LYS A 231 21.65 -14.20 -14.90
C LYS A 231 20.33 -14.96 -14.73
N TYR A 232 20.08 -15.94 -15.54
CA TYR A 232 18.91 -16.79 -15.51
C TYR A 232 19.20 -18.19 -16.04
N TYR A 233 18.28 -19.12 -15.86
CA TYR A 233 18.33 -20.46 -16.40
C TYR A 233 17.49 -20.53 -17.69
N PRO A 234 18.11 -20.63 -18.89
CA PRO A 234 17.38 -20.62 -20.16
C PRO A 234 16.34 -21.74 -20.28
N ASP A 235 16.60 -22.90 -19.71
CA ASP A 235 15.71 -24.07 -19.70
C ASP A 235 14.47 -23.91 -18.80
N LEU A 236 14.45 -22.93 -17.89
CA LEU A 236 13.34 -22.64 -17.01
C LEU A 236 12.39 -21.58 -17.57
N LEU A 237 12.83 -20.71 -18.49
CA LEU A 237 12.04 -19.56 -18.93
C LEU A 237 10.64 -19.95 -19.40
N ALA A 238 10.52 -21.01 -20.18
CA ALA A 238 9.20 -21.43 -20.71
C ALA A 238 8.23 -21.83 -19.59
N ARG A 239 8.70 -22.56 -18.56
CA ARG A 239 7.87 -22.95 -17.40
C ARG A 239 7.45 -21.75 -16.58
N MET A 240 8.40 -20.83 -16.31
CA MET A 240 8.10 -19.59 -15.57
C MET A 240 7.15 -18.67 -16.34
N ALA A 241 7.33 -18.55 -17.66
CA ALA A 241 6.42 -17.80 -18.53
C ALA A 241 5.01 -18.38 -18.55
N GLN A 242 4.90 -19.70 -18.66
CA GLN A 242 3.62 -20.43 -18.55
C GLN A 242 2.93 -20.12 -17.22
N PHE A 243 3.67 -20.13 -16.12
CA PHE A 243 3.12 -19.83 -14.77
C PHE A 243 2.68 -18.37 -14.64
N GLU A 244 3.47 -17.42 -15.16
CA GLU A 244 3.07 -16.01 -15.18
C GLU A 244 1.77 -15.79 -15.94
N LEU A 245 1.63 -16.40 -17.12
CA LEU A 245 0.41 -16.32 -17.91
C LEU A 245 -0.79 -16.97 -17.20
N THR A 246 -0.57 -18.10 -16.53
CA THR A 246 -1.60 -18.76 -15.71
C THR A 246 -2.15 -17.82 -14.64
N LEU A 247 -1.28 -17.14 -13.89
CA LEU A 247 -1.70 -16.21 -12.83
C LEU A 247 -2.39 -14.97 -13.41
N LEU A 248 -1.90 -14.43 -14.52
CA LEU A 248 -2.51 -13.26 -15.18
C LEU A 248 -3.93 -13.58 -15.68
N ASP A 249 -4.11 -14.71 -16.34
CA ASP A 249 -5.43 -15.14 -16.84
C ASP A 249 -6.37 -15.51 -15.68
N TRP A 250 -5.84 -16.12 -14.61
CA TRP A 250 -6.60 -16.37 -13.39
C TRP A 250 -7.12 -15.07 -12.77
N ALA A 251 -6.26 -14.06 -12.66
CA ALA A 251 -6.65 -12.75 -12.12
C ALA A 251 -7.83 -12.17 -12.90
N GLU A 252 -7.77 -12.19 -14.24
CA GLU A 252 -8.85 -11.66 -15.08
C GLU A 252 -10.15 -12.48 -14.98
N ALA A 253 -10.04 -13.79 -14.97
CA ALA A 253 -11.20 -14.68 -14.90
C ALA A 253 -11.92 -14.64 -13.54
N HIS A 254 -11.17 -14.43 -12.46
CA HIS A 254 -11.66 -14.58 -11.09
C HIS A 254 -11.86 -13.27 -10.32
N LYS A 255 -11.52 -12.10 -10.85
CA LYS A 255 -11.76 -10.83 -10.15
C LYS A 255 -13.25 -10.56 -9.84
N GLY A 256 -14.17 -11.12 -10.63
CA GLY A 256 -15.61 -11.09 -10.36
C GLY A 256 -16.18 -9.67 -10.31
N SER A 257 -16.82 -9.31 -9.19
CA SER A 257 -17.37 -7.96 -8.96
C SER A 257 -16.32 -6.92 -8.56
N LYS A 258 -15.09 -7.34 -8.28
CA LYS A 258 -13.99 -6.46 -7.90
C LYS A 258 -13.23 -5.98 -9.14
N LYS A 259 -12.45 -4.93 -8.97
CA LYS A 259 -11.68 -4.33 -10.07
C LYS A 259 -10.20 -4.69 -10.01
N TYR A 260 -9.70 -4.99 -8.82
CA TYR A 260 -8.28 -5.19 -8.51
C TYR A 260 -8.07 -6.53 -7.83
N VAL A 261 -6.89 -7.11 -8.05
CA VAL A 261 -6.52 -8.43 -7.54
C VAL A 261 -5.16 -8.38 -6.86
N ALA A 262 -5.01 -9.13 -5.79
CA ALA A 262 -3.74 -9.54 -5.22
C ALA A 262 -3.76 -11.05 -5.01
N PHE A 263 -2.60 -11.69 -5.04
CA PHE A 263 -2.47 -13.11 -4.75
C PHE A 263 -1.81 -13.34 -3.39
N ALA A 264 -2.11 -14.50 -2.81
CA ALA A 264 -1.34 -15.06 -1.73
C ALA A 264 -1.12 -16.55 -2.03
N ASP A 265 0.11 -16.91 -2.33
CA ASP A 265 0.53 -18.26 -2.72
C ASP A 265 1.59 -18.83 -1.77
N LYS A 266 2.14 -20.00 -2.09
CA LYS A 266 3.25 -20.58 -1.34
C LYS A 266 4.13 -21.44 -2.25
N CYS A 267 5.44 -21.47 -1.93
CA CYS A 267 6.38 -22.33 -2.62
C CYS A 267 6.60 -23.68 -1.92
N TRP A 268 6.38 -23.78 -0.61
CA TRP A 268 6.65 -24.98 0.15
C TRP A 268 5.40 -25.56 0.85
N PRO A 269 5.35 -26.88 1.10
CA PRO A 269 6.45 -27.83 0.88
C PRO A 269 6.47 -28.49 -0.50
N ALA A 270 5.42 -28.35 -1.35
CA ALA A 270 5.23 -29.23 -2.50
C ALA A 270 5.41 -28.56 -3.87
N PHE A 271 5.35 -27.25 -3.96
CA PHE A 271 5.33 -26.53 -5.24
C PHE A 271 6.50 -26.90 -6.16
N PRO A 272 7.79 -26.83 -5.71
CA PRO A 272 8.91 -27.08 -6.62
C PRO A 272 8.90 -28.47 -7.21
N SER A 273 8.56 -29.49 -6.42
CA SER A 273 8.50 -30.86 -6.88
C SER A 273 7.35 -31.14 -7.88
N GLN A 274 6.31 -30.32 -7.88
CA GLN A 274 5.14 -30.48 -8.75
C GLN A 274 5.22 -29.61 -10.02
N PHE A 275 5.74 -28.39 -9.90
CA PHE A 275 5.87 -27.43 -11.01
C PHE A 275 7.25 -27.49 -11.68
N GLY A 276 8.25 -28.00 -10.97
CA GLY A 276 9.61 -28.15 -11.46
C GLY A 276 10.46 -26.87 -11.39
N PHE A 277 10.02 -25.90 -10.57
CA PHE A 277 10.76 -24.65 -10.29
C PHE A 277 10.16 -23.94 -9.05
N GLU A 278 10.85 -22.90 -8.55
CA GLU A 278 10.36 -22.00 -7.50
C GLU A 278 9.62 -20.80 -8.10
N PRO A 279 8.48 -20.36 -7.54
CA PRO A 279 7.66 -19.29 -8.13
C PRO A 279 8.19 -17.88 -7.89
N CYS A 280 9.18 -17.69 -7.02
CA CYS A 280 9.54 -16.39 -6.44
C CYS A 280 9.87 -15.32 -7.50
N TYR A 281 10.64 -15.65 -8.56
CA TYR A 281 10.93 -14.70 -9.64
C TYR A 281 9.66 -14.30 -10.41
N VAL A 282 8.75 -15.23 -10.68
CA VAL A 282 7.48 -14.91 -11.32
C VAL A 282 6.64 -14.00 -10.43
N ASN A 283 6.57 -14.29 -9.13
CA ASN A 283 5.87 -13.45 -8.16
C ASN A 283 6.44 -12.02 -8.16
N SER A 284 7.78 -11.86 -8.19
CA SER A 284 8.43 -10.54 -8.28
C SER A 284 8.03 -9.76 -9.53
N ARG A 285 7.84 -10.45 -10.65
CA ARG A 285 7.39 -9.85 -11.91
C ARG A 285 5.94 -9.38 -11.85
N LEU A 286 5.05 -10.15 -11.22
CA LEU A 286 3.66 -9.74 -11.01
C LEU A 286 3.58 -8.49 -10.10
N VAL A 287 4.37 -8.45 -9.04
CA VAL A 287 4.48 -7.25 -8.18
C VAL A 287 4.95 -6.04 -8.98
N SER A 288 5.94 -6.19 -9.88
CA SER A 288 6.39 -5.12 -10.79
C SER A 288 5.28 -4.62 -11.72
N ARG A 289 4.28 -5.46 -12.01
CA ARG A 289 3.10 -5.11 -12.82
C ARG A 289 1.94 -4.56 -12.00
N GLY A 290 2.12 -4.42 -10.69
CA GLY A 290 1.12 -3.90 -9.77
C GLY A 290 0.15 -4.95 -9.24
N ILE A 291 0.49 -6.23 -9.33
CA ILE A 291 -0.27 -7.34 -8.75
C ILE A 291 0.55 -7.94 -7.62
N PRO A 292 0.31 -7.58 -6.36
CA PRO A 292 1.00 -8.20 -5.23
C PRO A 292 0.81 -9.72 -5.20
N VAL A 293 1.88 -10.43 -4.89
CA VAL A 293 1.86 -11.87 -4.64
C VAL A 293 2.58 -12.13 -3.32
N SER A 294 1.82 -12.28 -2.27
CA SER A 294 2.34 -12.49 -0.92
C SER A 294 2.63 -13.96 -0.68
N CYS A 295 3.86 -14.27 -0.26
CA CYS A 295 4.25 -15.65 -0.01
C CYS A 295 3.59 -16.23 1.23
N GLU A 296 3.60 -17.58 1.33
CA GLU A 296 3.12 -18.37 2.47
C GLU A 296 1.64 -18.17 2.79
N VAL A 297 0.89 -17.77 1.73
CA VAL A 297 -0.55 -17.48 1.82
C VAL A 297 -0.85 -16.39 2.85
N ASP A 298 0.03 -15.38 2.93
CA ASP A 298 -0.17 -14.24 3.84
C ASP A 298 -1.17 -13.23 3.25
N ILE A 299 -2.45 -13.44 3.52
CA ILE A 299 -3.55 -12.61 3.03
C ILE A 299 -3.43 -11.15 3.52
N TYR A 300 -3.06 -10.94 4.79
CA TYR A 300 -2.82 -9.58 5.31
C TYR A 300 -1.54 -8.96 4.78
N GLY A 301 -0.55 -9.78 4.42
CA GLY A 301 0.62 -9.36 3.65
C GLY A 301 0.21 -8.79 2.30
N ALA A 302 -0.58 -9.54 1.52
CA ALA A 302 -1.09 -9.12 0.22
C ALA A 302 -1.92 -7.83 0.30
N LEU A 303 -2.77 -7.68 1.32
CA LEU A 303 -3.50 -6.44 1.58
C LEU A 303 -2.55 -5.28 1.89
N SER A 304 -1.54 -5.51 2.73
CA SER A 304 -0.57 -4.47 3.10
C SER A 304 0.23 -4.01 1.88
N GLU A 305 0.76 -4.95 1.08
CA GLU A 305 1.44 -4.64 -0.18
C GLU A 305 0.55 -3.83 -1.12
N TYR A 306 -0.72 -4.24 -1.29
CA TYR A 306 -1.66 -3.53 -2.17
C TYR A 306 -1.93 -2.09 -1.71
N ILE A 307 -2.12 -1.87 -0.39
CA ILE A 307 -2.29 -0.53 0.18
C ILE A 307 -1.06 0.34 -0.12
N GLY A 308 0.14 -0.17 0.13
CA GLY A 308 1.36 0.58 -0.12
C GLY A 308 1.58 0.90 -1.60
N MET A 309 1.25 -0.03 -2.47
CA MET A 309 1.29 0.17 -3.92
C MET A 309 0.32 1.27 -4.36
N CYS A 310 -0.89 1.31 -3.79
CA CYS A 310 -1.84 2.40 -4.03
C CYS A 310 -1.34 3.74 -3.48
N VAL A 311 -0.70 3.76 -2.31
CA VAL A 311 -0.17 4.98 -1.71
C VAL A 311 1.04 5.51 -2.47
N SER A 312 2.02 4.65 -2.74
CA SER A 312 3.28 5.06 -3.40
C SER A 312 3.12 5.30 -4.90
N GLY A 313 2.19 4.59 -5.56
CA GLY A 313 2.11 4.52 -7.01
C GLY A 313 3.30 3.76 -7.64
N ASP A 314 4.04 3.01 -6.84
CA ASP A 314 5.25 2.27 -7.20
C ASP A 314 5.18 0.83 -6.66
N THR A 315 6.14 0.01 -7.03
CA THR A 315 6.26 -1.37 -6.53
C THR A 315 6.60 -1.41 -5.05
N VAL A 316 6.16 -2.47 -4.40
CA VAL A 316 6.40 -2.77 -2.99
C VAL A 316 7.00 -4.17 -2.87
N THR A 317 7.33 -4.62 -1.67
CA THR A 317 7.71 -6.01 -1.41
C THR A 317 7.24 -6.43 -0.02
N LEU A 318 7.06 -7.74 0.17
CA LEU A 318 6.87 -8.36 1.48
C LEU A 318 8.20 -8.92 1.95
N LEU A 319 8.60 -8.64 3.18
CA LEU A 319 9.85 -9.14 3.76
C LEU A 319 9.65 -9.61 5.20
N ASP A 320 10.48 -10.57 5.59
CA ASP A 320 10.66 -10.95 6.99
C ASP A 320 11.53 -9.92 7.72
N ILE A 321 11.19 -9.61 8.96
CA ILE A 321 12.19 -9.14 9.92
C ILE A 321 13.00 -10.39 10.31
N ASN A 322 14.00 -10.68 9.49
CA ASN A 322 14.60 -12.02 9.47
C ASN A 322 15.66 -12.21 10.54
N ASN A 323 16.68 -11.37 10.53
CA ASN A 323 17.81 -11.51 11.44
C ASN A 323 18.26 -10.15 11.99
N SER A 324 18.90 -10.17 13.18
CA SER A 324 19.77 -9.08 13.57
C SER A 324 20.97 -9.00 12.64
N VAL A 325 21.48 -7.80 12.37
CA VAL A 325 22.72 -7.65 11.60
C VAL A 325 23.88 -8.27 12.37
N PRO A 326 24.68 -9.17 11.75
CA PRO A 326 25.85 -9.73 12.39
C PRO A 326 26.82 -8.65 12.83
N LYS A 327 27.37 -8.79 14.06
CA LYS A 327 28.22 -7.75 14.65
C LYS A 327 29.43 -7.39 13.76
N TYR A 328 30.03 -8.36 13.06
CA TYR A 328 31.17 -8.09 12.18
C TYR A 328 30.79 -7.21 10.98
N ILE A 329 29.59 -7.38 10.40
CA ILE A 329 29.10 -6.52 9.31
C ILE A 329 28.83 -5.11 9.87
N TYR A 330 28.22 -5.02 11.05
CA TYR A 330 27.96 -3.73 11.67
C TYR A 330 29.29 -2.99 11.96
N ASP A 331 30.25 -3.63 12.59
CA ASP A 331 31.54 -3.02 12.97
C ASP A 331 32.36 -2.59 11.75
N GLU A 332 32.35 -3.38 10.66
CA GLU A 332 33.11 -3.12 9.44
C GLU A 332 32.46 -2.08 8.54
N ASP A 333 31.12 -2.15 8.36
CA ASP A 333 30.46 -1.46 7.26
C ASP A 333 29.43 -0.41 7.70
N ILE A 334 28.99 -0.38 8.97
CA ILE A 334 27.94 0.53 9.45
C ILE A 334 28.47 1.48 10.51
N ALA A 335 29.11 0.97 11.55
CA ALA A 335 29.59 1.76 12.68
C ALA A 335 30.52 2.90 12.25
N GLY A 336 30.16 4.12 12.61
CA GLY A 336 30.92 5.34 12.27
C GLY A 336 30.79 5.79 10.81
N LYS A 337 30.06 5.05 9.96
CA LYS A 337 29.74 5.44 8.58
C LYS A 337 28.30 5.94 8.44
N PHE A 338 27.40 5.39 9.25
CA PHE A 338 26.00 5.76 9.33
C PHE A 338 25.62 6.08 10.78
N ASP A 339 24.63 6.94 10.97
CA ASP A 339 24.16 7.35 12.31
C ASP A 339 23.08 6.39 12.84
N TYR A 340 23.44 5.11 12.95
CA TYR A 340 22.58 4.06 13.50
C TYR A 340 23.31 3.20 14.51
N LYS A 341 22.63 2.84 15.59
CA LYS A 341 23.10 1.81 16.52
C LYS A 341 22.89 0.42 15.90
N LEU A 342 23.60 -0.59 16.38
CA LEU A 342 23.34 -2.00 15.96
C LEU A 342 21.87 -2.38 16.15
N THR A 343 21.24 -1.93 17.22
CA THR A 343 19.84 -2.18 17.55
C THR A 343 18.84 -1.47 16.63
N ASP A 344 19.29 -0.50 15.84
CA ASP A 344 18.46 0.18 14.86
C ASP A 344 18.42 -0.57 13.52
N THR A 345 19.22 -1.64 13.37
CA THR A 345 19.41 -2.38 12.13
C THR A 345 18.87 -3.81 12.20
N PHE A 346 18.40 -4.31 11.09
CA PHE A 346 18.02 -5.71 10.90
C PHE A 346 18.21 -6.14 9.45
N MET A 347 18.26 -7.44 9.21
CA MET A 347 18.24 -8.02 7.87
C MET A 347 16.80 -8.31 7.47
N GLY A 348 16.31 -7.59 6.45
CA GLY A 348 15.02 -7.87 5.83
C GLY A 348 15.24 -8.85 4.69
N PHE A 349 14.49 -9.95 4.68
CA PHE A 349 14.73 -11.08 3.78
C PHE A 349 13.43 -11.65 3.23
N HIS A 350 13.46 -12.09 2.00
CA HIS A 350 12.57 -13.13 1.47
C HIS A 350 13.29 -13.93 0.37
N CYS A 351 12.73 -15.09 0.01
CA CYS A 351 13.41 -16.00 -0.92
C CYS A 351 13.62 -15.43 -2.34
N GLY A 352 12.94 -14.32 -2.72
CA GLY A 352 13.17 -13.69 -4.01
C GLY A 352 11.95 -13.19 -4.73
N ASN A 353 10.93 -12.72 -4.00
CA ASN A 353 9.75 -12.04 -4.56
C ASN A 353 9.89 -10.50 -4.59
N THR A 354 11.01 -9.95 -4.14
CA THR A 354 11.28 -8.51 -4.30
C THR A 354 11.45 -8.16 -5.79
N PRO A 355 10.77 -7.13 -6.31
CA PRO A 355 10.89 -6.72 -7.71
C PRO A 355 12.32 -6.42 -8.13
N SER A 356 12.72 -6.89 -9.32
CA SER A 356 14.07 -6.75 -9.86
C SER A 356 14.54 -5.29 -9.94
N CYS A 357 13.61 -4.35 -10.18
CA CYS A 357 13.89 -2.91 -10.22
C CYS A 357 14.23 -2.30 -8.84
N LYS A 358 14.01 -3.04 -7.75
CA LYS A 358 14.36 -2.62 -6.38
C LYS A 358 15.60 -3.34 -5.85
N MET A 359 16.28 -4.10 -6.69
CA MET A 359 17.48 -4.84 -6.33
C MET A 359 18.73 -4.27 -7.02
N CYS A 360 19.89 -4.57 -6.46
CA CYS A 360 21.18 -4.22 -7.03
C CYS A 360 21.39 -4.88 -8.41
N ALA A 361 22.33 -4.35 -9.18
CA ALA A 361 22.53 -4.73 -10.58
C ALA A 361 23.02 -6.17 -10.78
N ASP A 362 23.64 -6.78 -9.77
CA ASP A 362 24.18 -8.14 -9.78
C ASP A 362 23.16 -9.25 -9.50
N ARG A 363 21.88 -8.86 -9.24
CA ARG A 363 20.78 -9.79 -9.05
C ARG A 363 20.71 -10.82 -10.17
N ALA A 364 20.31 -12.04 -9.82
CA ALA A 364 20.16 -13.13 -10.77
C ALA A 364 19.08 -14.12 -10.32
N VAL A 365 18.45 -14.80 -11.29
CA VAL A 365 17.61 -15.96 -10.99
C VAL A 365 18.52 -17.09 -10.57
N LYS A 366 18.35 -17.56 -9.34
CA LYS A 366 19.11 -18.65 -8.75
C LYS A 366 18.19 -19.73 -8.19
N TYR A 367 18.60 -20.41 -7.14
CA TYR A 367 17.84 -21.50 -6.51
C TYR A 367 17.62 -21.22 -5.03
N GLN A 368 16.55 -21.77 -4.49
CA GLN A 368 16.20 -21.63 -3.09
C GLN A 368 17.05 -22.58 -2.24
N LEU A 369 18.07 -22.03 -1.60
CA LEU A 369 19.08 -22.79 -0.87
C LEU A 369 18.50 -23.68 0.24
N ILE A 370 17.49 -23.20 0.97
CA ILE A 370 16.87 -23.96 2.08
C ILE A 370 16.10 -25.16 1.53
N GLN A 371 15.32 -24.97 0.47
CA GLN A 371 14.56 -26.06 -0.16
C GLN A 371 15.48 -27.05 -0.88
N HIS A 372 16.54 -26.55 -1.52
CA HIS A 372 17.53 -27.44 -2.13
C HIS A 372 18.13 -28.42 -1.10
N ARG A 373 18.50 -27.92 0.08
CA ARG A 373 19.00 -28.77 1.19
C ARG A 373 17.96 -29.77 1.71
N LEU A 374 16.68 -29.43 1.61
CA LEU A 374 15.59 -30.24 2.14
C LEU A 374 15.07 -31.27 1.12
N LEU A 375 14.97 -30.91 -0.15
CA LEU A 375 14.22 -31.65 -1.17
C LEU A 375 15.09 -32.34 -2.19
N GLU A 376 16.33 -31.89 -2.38
CA GLU A 376 17.25 -32.48 -3.39
C GLU A 376 18.38 -33.26 -2.73
N PRO A 377 19.03 -34.21 -3.44
CA PRO A 377 20.11 -34.99 -2.85
C PRO A 377 21.27 -34.11 -2.41
N ALA A 378 21.84 -34.42 -1.25
CA ALA A 378 22.98 -33.66 -0.71
C ALA A 378 24.15 -33.63 -1.71
N GLY A 379 24.59 -32.42 -2.07
CA GLY A 379 25.72 -32.22 -2.99
C GLY A 379 25.32 -32.31 -4.48
N SER A 380 24.03 -32.47 -4.83
CA SER A 380 23.59 -32.37 -6.22
C SER A 380 23.58 -30.91 -6.69
N GLU A 381 23.67 -30.74 -8.01
CA GLU A 381 23.32 -29.44 -8.61
C GLU A 381 21.84 -29.16 -8.44
N PRO A 382 21.43 -27.88 -8.23
CA PRO A 382 20.04 -27.51 -8.11
C PRO A 382 19.25 -27.84 -9.40
N ASP A 383 18.07 -28.43 -9.25
CA ASP A 383 17.17 -28.78 -10.35
C ASP A 383 15.83 -28.06 -10.19
N PHE A 384 14.88 -28.66 -9.51
CA PHE A 384 13.54 -28.10 -9.38
C PHE A 384 13.41 -27.03 -8.30
N THR A 385 14.44 -26.75 -7.52
CA THR A 385 14.48 -25.63 -6.55
C THR A 385 15.04 -24.33 -7.15
N ARG A 386 15.27 -24.28 -8.48
CA ARG A 386 15.65 -23.07 -9.23
C ARG A 386 14.43 -22.19 -9.49
N GLY A 387 14.59 -20.85 -9.49
CA GLY A 387 13.53 -19.89 -9.82
C GLY A 387 13.37 -18.74 -8.83
N THR A 388 14.27 -18.59 -7.85
CA THR A 388 14.29 -17.43 -6.95
C THR A 388 15.03 -16.26 -7.57
N LEU A 389 14.66 -15.02 -7.25
CA LEU A 389 15.41 -13.82 -7.60
C LEU A 389 16.32 -13.44 -6.44
N GLU A 390 17.61 -13.70 -6.57
CA GLU A 390 18.61 -13.49 -5.53
C GLU A 390 19.47 -12.25 -5.78
N GLY A 391 19.77 -11.50 -4.73
CA GLY A 391 20.63 -10.32 -4.71
C GLY A 391 20.30 -9.38 -3.56
N ASP A 392 21.17 -8.38 -3.36
CA ASP A 392 20.94 -7.35 -2.37
C ASP A 392 19.85 -6.36 -2.84
N ILE A 393 19.00 -5.93 -1.91
CA ILE A 393 18.01 -4.86 -2.16
C ILE A 393 18.76 -3.54 -2.25
N ALA A 394 18.43 -2.73 -3.26
CA ALA A 394 19.12 -1.47 -3.52
C ALA A 394 18.82 -0.44 -2.39
N ALA A 395 19.84 0.35 -2.07
CA ALA A 395 19.72 1.41 -1.08
C ALA A 395 18.62 2.41 -1.45
N SER A 396 17.76 2.72 -0.49
CA SER A 396 16.64 3.64 -0.67
C SER A 396 16.00 3.98 0.66
N ASP A 397 15.32 5.12 0.74
CA ASP A 397 14.35 5.36 1.81
C ASP A 397 13.24 4.32 1.77
N ILE A 398 12.71 3.94 2.93
CA ILE A 398 11.61 2.97 3.04
C ILE A 398 10.57 3.39 4.08
N THR A 399 9.37 2.88 3.86
CA THR A 399 8.35 2.74 4.91
C THR A 399 8.05 1.27 5.09
N PHE A 400 8.31 0.77 6.30
CA PHE A 400 8.03 -0.61 6.72
C PHE A 400 6.73 -0.62 7.52
N TYR A 401 5.75 -1.42 7.11
CA TYR A 401 4.41 -1.35 7.69
C TYR A 401 3.67 -2.68 7.55
N ARG A 402 2.60 -2.84 8.33
CA ARG A 402 1.68 -3.96 8.22
C ARG A 402 0.31 -3.59 8.75
N LEU A 403 -0.73 -4.03 8.05
CA LEU A 403 -2.09 -4.16 8.57
C LEU A 403 -2.30 -5.64 8.96
N GLN A 404 -2.81 -5.88 10.16
CA GLN A 404 -2.99 -7.21 10.70
C GLN A 404 -4.25 -7.28 11.57
N CYS A 405 -4.81 -8.47 11.70
CA CYS A 405 -5.85 -8.77 12.68
C CYS A 405 -5.23 -9.28 13.99
N ASP A 406 -5.76 -8.86 15.12
CA ASP A 406 -5.39 -9.43 16.43
C ASP A 406 -6.15 -10.73 16.74
N SER A 407 -5.95 -11.30 17.93
CA SER A 407 -6.61 -12.54 18.38
C SER A 407 -8.12 -12.41 18.56
N GLU A 408 -8.60 -11.20 18.79
CA GLU A 408 -10.02 -10.88 18.97
C GLU A 408 -10.72 -10.54 17.64
N GLY A 409 -9.96 -10.44 16.54
CA GLY A 409 -10.48 -10.10 15.21
C GLY A 409 -10.48 -8.61 14.91
N ASN A 410 -9.86 -7.77 15.76
CA ASN A 410 -9.76 -6.33 15.50
C ASN A 410 -8.59 -6.03 14.58
N LEU A 411 -8.80 -5.10 13.66
CA LEU A 411 -7.74 -4.62 12.78
C LEU A 411 -6.81 -3.64 13.52
N ARG A 412 -5.52 -3.81 13.31
CA ARG A 412 -4.47 -2.93 13.85
C ARG A 412 -3.32 -2.84 12.84
N ALA A 413 -2.53 -1.79 12.94
CA ALA A 413 -1.42 -1.55 12.03
C ALA A 413 -0.18 -1.07 12.76
N TYR A 414 0.97 -1.23 12.10
CA TYR A 414 2.17 -0.50 12.43
C TYR A 414 2.77 0.17 11.20
N ILE A 415 3.52 1.24 11.42
CA ILE A 415 4.26 1.99 10.42
C ILE A 415 5.62 2.37 11.01
N ALA A 416 6.70 2.14 10.28
CA ALA A 416 8.03 2.62 10.65
C ALA A 416 8.76 3.13 9.40
N GLN A 417 9.48 4.23 9.52
CA GLN A 417 10.26 4.80 8.42
C GLN A 417 11.76 4.67 8.69
N GLY A 418 12.51 4.43 7.63
CA GLY A 418 13.94 4.28 7.67
C GLY A 418 14.51 4.15 6.26
N GLU A 419 15.57 3.38 6.12
CA GLU A 419 16.23 3.18 4.84
C GLU A 419 16.82 1.77 4.70
N VAL A 420 17.09 1.36 3.46
CA VAL A 420 17.99 0.23 3.13
C VAL A 420 19.39 0.79 2.98
N LEU A 421 20.32 0.29 3.76
CA LEU A 421 21.72 0.73 3.71
C LEU A 421 22.44 0.14 2.49
N PRO A 422 23.37 0.89 1.85
CA PRO A 422 24.21 0.39 0.75
C PRO A 422 25.35 -0.49 1.28
N VAL A 423 24.99 -1.54 2.00
CA VAL A 423 25.93 -2.47 2.65
C VAL A 423 25.65 -3.88 2.17
N ALA A 424 26.67 -4.59 1.71
CA ALA A 424 26.56 -5.96 1.21
C ALA A 424 26.13 -6.91 2.33
N THR A 425 25.06 -7.67 2.07
CA THR A 425 24.50 -8.60 3.07
C THR A 425 25.33 -9.86 3.26
N ARG A 426 26.15 -10.22 2.25
CA ARG A 426 26.98 -11.43 2.25
C ARG A 426 26.16 -12.70 2.51
N SER A 427 24.93 -12.74 1.97
CA SER A 427 23.95 -13.80 2.19
C SER A 427 23.28 -14.22 0.87
N PHE A 428 22.17 -14.95 0.95
CA PHE A 428 21.40 -15.44 -0.20
C PHE A 428 19.95 -14.93 -0.13
N GLY A 429 19.20 -15.10 -1.21
CA GLY A 429 17.80 -14.65 -1.35
C GLY A 429 17.70 -13.18 -1.76
N GLY A 430 16.49 -12.62 -1.74
CA GLY A 430 16.25 -11.19 -1.85
C GLY A 430 16.38 -10.56 -0.46
N ILE A 431 17.48 -9.86 -0.19
CA ILE A 431 17.85 -9.47 1.17
C ILE A 431 18.44 -8.06 1.21
N GLY A 432 18.29 -7.35 2.32
CA GLY A 432 18.88 -6.04 2.54
C GLY A 432 19.19 -5.78 4.01
N ILE A 433 20.07 -4.83 4.28
CA ILE A 433 20.29 -4.29 5.63
C ILE A 433 19.42 -3.06 5.79
N PHE A 434 18.43 -3.18 6.64
CA PHE A 434 17.47 -2.13 6.95
C PHE A 434 17.90 -1.40 8.22
N ALA A 435 17.78 -0.07 8.21
CA ALA A 435 18.00 0.78 9.36
C ALA A 435 16.74 1.61 9.62
N ILE A 436 16.17 1.48 10.81
CA ILE A 436 15.01 2.24 11.29
C ILE A 436 15.39 2.86 12.64
N PRO A 437 15.29 4.19 12.81
CA PRO A 437 15.58 4.82 14.09
C PRO A 437 14.79 4.19 15.23
N GLU A 438 15.46 3.87 16.34
CA GLU A 438 14.89 3.24 17.53
C GLU A 438 14.23 1.87 17.27
N MET A 439 14.70 1.12 16.27
CA MET A 439 14.15 -0.20 15.89
C MET A 439 14.13 -1.18 17.06
N GLY A 440 15.14 -1.18 17.92
CA GLY A 440 15.18 -2.09 19.08
C GLY A 440 14.02 -1.86 20.05
N ARG A 441 13.65 -0.59 20.30
CA ARG A 441 12.47 -0.22 21.11
C ARG A 441 11.16 -0.55 20.37
N PHE A 442 11.09 -0.24 19.08
CA PHE A 442 9.95 -0.59 18.23
C PHE A 442 9.73 -2.10 18.17
N TYR A 443 10.79 -2.88 17.99
CA TYR A 443 10.75 -4.35 18.00
C TYR A 443 10.17 -4.88 19.33
N ARG A 444 10.65 -4.36 20.48
CA ARG A 444 10.18 -4.81 21.79
C ARG A 444 8.77 -4.33 22.13
N HIS A 445 8.48 -3.05 21.94
CA HIS A 445 7.26 -2.42 22.46
C HIS A 445 6.10 -2.37 21.46
N VAL A 446 6.37 -2.56 20.16
CA VAL A 446 5.35 -2.68 19.13
C VAL A 446 5.26 -4.13 18.66
N LEU A 447 6.30 -4.67 18.01
CA LEU A 447 6.19 -5.94 17.33
C LEU A 447 5.95 -7.10 18.31
N ILE A 448 6.78 -7.25 19.33
CA ILE A 448 6.63 -8.30 20.34
C ILE A 448 5.42 -8.03 21.25
N GLN A 449 5.31 -6.83 21.81
CA GLN A 449 4.27 -6.52 22.80
C GLN A 449 2.87 -6.63 22.21
N LYS A 450 2.69 -6.17 20.97
CA LYS A 450 1.42 -6.27 20.25
C LYS A 450 1.30 -7.57 19.44
N ARG A 451 2.28 -8.48 19.50
CA ARG A 451 2.25 -9.81 18.90
C ARG A 451 2.03 -9.77 17.38
N TYR A 452 2.81 -8.96 16.67
CA TYR A 452 2.85 -8.99 15.22
C TYR A 452 3.69 -10.16 14.70
N PRO A 453 3.33 -10.77 13.56
CA PRO A 453 4.18 -11.76 12.92
C PRO A 453 5.41 -11.07 12.28
N HIS A 454 6.33 -11.88 11.78
CA HIS A 454 7.61 -11.41 11.24
C HIS A 454 7.50 -10.75 9.85
N HIS A 455 6.44 -11.00 9.09
CA HIS A 455 6.22 -10.35 7.79
C HIS A 455 5.85 -8.89 7.94
N GLY A 456 6.43 -8.04 7.09
CA GLY A 456 6.02 -6.66 6.88
C GLY A 456 6.13 -6.27 5.42
N ALA A 457 5.25 -5.37 4.98
CA ALA A 457 5.33 -4.78 3.66
C ALA A 457 6.30 -3.60 3.67
N VAL A 458 7.02 -3.42 2.56
CA VAL A 458 7.98 -2.33 2.36
C VAL A 458 7.58 -1.52 1.13
N ALA A 459 7.28 -0.25 1.32
CA ALA A 459 7.19 0.74 0.25
C ALA A 459 8.51 1.51 0.18
N PHE A 460 9.03 1.69 -1.02
CA PHE A 460 10.31 2.35 -1.27
C PHE A 460 10.10 3.87 -1.33
N GLY A 461 10.34 4.54 -0.22
CA GLY A 461 10.14 5.95 0.05
C GLY A 461 9.44 6.20 1.40
N HIS A 462 9.32 7.47 1.79
CA HIS A 462 8.68 7.89 3.04
C HIS A 462 7.18 8.16 2.83
N TYR A 463 6.34 7.18 3.12
CA TYR A 463 4.88 7.24 2.96
C TYR A 463 4.12 7.14 4.30
N GLY A 464 4.80 7.24 5.43
CA GLY A 464 4.21 7.02 6.76
C GLY A 464 2.98 7.88 7.03
N LYS A 465 3.02 9.18 6.68
CA LYS A 465 1.87 10.10 6.85
C LYS A 465 0.65 9.62 6.04
N ALA A 466 0.84 9.29 4.78
CA ALA A 466 -0.27 8.85 3.92
C ALA A 466 -0.85 7.51 4.38
N LEU A 467 0.00 6.53 4.74
CA LEU A 467 -0.44 5.24 5.29
C LEU A 467 -1.21 5.41 6.60
N PHE A 468 -0.74 6.28 7.49
CA PHE A 468 -1.44 6.57 8.75
C PHE A 468 -2.86 7.09 8.50
N GLU A 469 -3.01 8.04 7.57
CA GLU A 469 -4.32 8.58 7.22
C GLU A 469 -5.21 7.56 6.49
N VAL A 470 -4.63 6.70 5.63
CA VAL A 470 -5.36 5.57 5.02
C VAL A 470 -5.90 4.64 6.10
N PHE A 471 -5.08 4.21 7.05
CA PHE A 471 -5.53 3.32 8.11
C PHE A 471 -6.61 3.95 8.97
N LYS A 472 -6.48 5.23 9.35
CA LYS A 472 -7.54 5.97 10.05
C LYS A 472 -8.84 5.99 9.24
N PHE A 473 -8.76 6.33 7.94
CA PHE A 473 -9.94 6.38 7.07
C PHE A 473 -10.62 5.01 6.96
N LEU A 474 -9.85 3.93 6.91
CA LEU A 474 -10.36 2.56 6.91
C LEU A 474 -10.99 2.16 8.26
N GLY A 475 -10.78 2.95 9.31
CA GLY A 475 -11.36 2.73 10.64
C GLY A 475 -10.44 1.97 11.59
N ILE A 476 -9.14 1.88 11.28
CA ILE A 476 -8.15 1.27 12.18
C ILE A 476 -7.84 2.25 13.30
N GLY A 477 -8.18 1.88 14.53
CA GLY A 477 -7.95 2.71 15.73
C GLY A 477 -6.59 2.46 16.39
N ASP A 478 -6.05 1.26 16.29
CA ASP A 478 -4.74 0.91 16.85
C ASP A 478 -3.66 0.96 15.76
N ILE A 479 -3.01 2.12 15.62
CA ILE A 479 -1.89 2.34 14.69
C ILE A 479 -0.65 2.68 15.51
N ALA A 480 0.33 1.78 15.50
CA ALA A 480 1.61 2.00 16.17
C ALA A 480 2.64 2.53 15.16
N TYR A 481 3.61 3.30 15.62
CA TYR A 481 4.72 3.80 14.80
C TYR A 481 6.00 3.86 15.62
N ASN A 482 7.17 3.89 14.96
CA ASN A 482 8.44 4.06 15.65
C ASN A 482 8.52 5.45 16.26
N GLN A 483 8.79 5.51 17.56
CA GLN A 483 8.85 6.76 18.32
C GLN A 483 10.29 7.20 18.55
N PRO A 484 10.58 8.51 18.55
CA PRO A 484 11.88 9.00 18.96
C PRO A 484 12.15 8.64 20.43
N ASP A 485 13.42 8.59 20.81
CA ASP A 485 13.87 8.27 22.17
C ASP A 485 13.24 9.16 23.26
N SER A 486 12.88 10.40 22.92
CA SER A 486 12.22 11.34 23.81
C SER A 486 10.78 10.99 24.18
N LEU A 487 10.13 10.06 23.46
CA LEU A 487 8.76 9.63 23.69
C LEU A 487 8.70 8.14 24.06
N PRO A 488 8.38 7.80 25.33
CA PRO A 488 8.25 6.40 25.73
C PRO A 488 6.97 5.77 25.16
N TYR A 489 7.04 4.48 24.83
CA TYR A 489 5.84 3.70 24.56
C TYR A 489 5.02 3.48 25.85
N PRO A 490 3.69 3.32 25.77
CA PRO A 490 2.86 3.15 26.96
C PRO A 490 3.26 1.97 27.88
N THR A 491 3.95 0.97 27.33
CA THR A 491 4.39 -0.24 28.06
C THR A 491 5.90 -0.24 28.34
N GLU A 492 6.60 0.82 28.01
CA GLU A 492 8.04 0.94 28.24
C GLU A 492 8.33 1.32 29.69
N ASN A 493 9.27 0.59 30.30
CA ASN A 493 9.71 0.93 31.65
C ASN A 493 10.56 2.21 31.61
N PRO A 494 10.13 3.33 32.23
CA PRO A 494 10.86 4.58 32.18
C PRO A 494 12.16 4.59 33.01
N TRP A 495 12.45 3.51 33.72
CA TRP A 495 13.60 3.40 34.59
C TRP A 495 14.73 2.51 34.05
N GLY A 496 14.67 2.06 32.81
CA GLY A 496 15.74 1.30 32.20
C GLY A 496 15.35 0.18 31.28
#